data_2438cdc5b963112456186fa9a9a28229
#
_entry.id   2438cdc5b963112456186fa9a9a28229
#
_cell.length_a   1.000
_cell.length_b   1.000
_cell.length_c   1.000
_cell.angle_alpha   90.00
_cell.angle_beta   90.00
_cell.angle_gamma   90.00
#
_symmetry.space_group_name_H-M   'P 1'
#
loop_
_entity.id
_entity.type
_entity.pdbx_description
1 polymer ?
#
loop_
_entity_poly.entity_id
_entity_poly.type
_entity_poly.pdbx_seq_one_letter_code
_entity_poly.pdbx_strand_id
1 'polypeptide(L)'
;ATSASTFSGLKQTNLTWLDLSYNSLRDVGNDSFSWLPHLKYLSLEYNNIQRLSPRSFYGLSNLRSLSLKRAFTKQSVSLASHPNIDDFSFQWLKHLEYLNMDDNNIMGTKCNTFTGLVSLKYLSLSKTFTSLQTLTNETFVSLAHSPLLTLNLTKNHISKIASGSFSWLSQLRILDLGLNEIEQELTGREWKGLRSIFEIYLSYNKYLRLTSNSFALVPSLQRLMLRRVALKNVDISPSPFRPLHNLTILDLSNNNIANINEDLLEGLENLEILDFQHNNLARLWKRANPGGPVNFLKGLSRLHILNLESNGLDEIPV
;
A
#
# COMPACT_ATOMS: atom_id res chain seq x y z
N ALA A 1 11.84 31.49 6.14
CA ALA A 1 10.80 31.29 5.12
C ALA A 1 11.42 31.51 3.74
N THR A 2 11.10 30.63 2.78
CA THR A 2 11.42 30.87 1.37
C THR A 2 10.44 31.86 0.79
N SER A 3 10.86 32.67 -0.15
CA SER A 3 10.03 33.69 -0.82
C SER A 3 10.15 33.56 -2.35
N ALA A 4 9.29 34.26 -3.09
CA ALA A 4 9.33 34.27 -4.55
C ALA A 4 10.67 34.73 -5.13
N SER A 5 11.50 35.46 -4.39
CA SER A 5 12.84 35.90 -4.82
C SER A 5 13.98 34.93 -4.45
N THR A 6 13.70 33.88 -3.65
CA THR A 6 14.76 33.00 -3.07
C THR A 6 15.69 32.42 -4.15
N PHE A 7 15.17 31.98 -5.27
CA PHE A 7 15.94 31.38 -6.36
C PHE A 7 15.98 32.27 -7.62
N SER A 8 15.69 33.58 -7.51
CA SER A 8 15.63 34.49 -8.67
C SER A 8 16.96 34.58 -9.43
N GLY A 9 18.11 34.44 -8.74
CA GLY A 9 19.43 34.40 -9.33
C GLY A 9 19.69 33.18 -10.22
N LEU A 10 18.85 32.14 -10.12
CA LEU A 10 18.97 30.89 -10.91
C LEU A 10 18.06 30.90 -12.16
N LYS A 11 17.38 32.00 -12.46
CA LYS A 11 16.39 32.12 -13.57
C LYS A 11 16.93 31.65 -14.93
N GLN A 12 18.22 31.87 -15.19
CA GLN A 12 18.87 31.52 -16.47
C GLN A 12 19.61 30.20 -16.44
N THR A 13 19.51 29.45 -15.35
CA THR A 13 20.16 28.14 -15.22
C THR A 13 19.25 27.01 -15.69
N ASN A 14 19.85 25.93 -16.17
CA ASN A 14 19.15 24.69 -16.47
C ASN A 14 19.19 23.73 -15.26
N LEU A 15 18.93 24.24 -14.05
CA LEU A 15 18.95 23.44 -12.84
C LEU A 15 17.89 22.34 -12.92
N THR A 16 18.30 21.08 -12.83
CA THR A 16 17.41 19.92 -12.92
C THR A 16 17.28 19.16 -11.61
N TRP A 17 18.16 19.38 -10.66
CA TRP A 17 18.19 18.67 -9.39
C TRP A 17 18.50 19.65 -8.25
N LEU A 18 17.65 19.63 -7.23
CA LEU A 18 17.78 20.48 -6.04
C LEU A 18 17.52 19.62 -4.80
N ASP A 19 18.50 19.58 -3.92
CA ASP A 19 18.38 18.95 -2.62
C ASP A 19 18.42 20.00 -1.52
N LEU A 20 17.33 20.09 -0.76
CA LEU A 20 17.18 20.93 0.41
C LEU A 20 16.91 20.08 1.67
N SER A 21 17.27 18.80 1.63
CA SER A 21 17.08 17.89 2.75
C SER A 21 17.96 18.26 3.96
N TYR A 22 17.56 17.73 5.13
CA TYR A 22 18.26 17.93 6.39
C TYR A 22 18.50 19.41 6.76
N ASN A 23 17.48 20.24 6.53
CA ASN A 23 17.45 21.64 6.91
C ASN A 23 16.38 21.93 7.95
N SER A 24 16.19 23.18 8.29
CA SER A 24 15.18 23.63 9.26
C SER A 24 14.08 24.45 8.59
N LEU A 25 13.68 24.09 7.36
CA LEU A 25 12.65 24.80 6.63
C LEU A 25 11.31 24.65 7.33
N ARG A 26 10.68 25.76 7.72
CA ARG A 26 9.36 25.77 8.40
C ARG A 26 8.22 26.05 7.44
N ASP A 27 8.54 26.61 6.29
CA ASP A 27 7.56 27.01 5.29
C ASP A 27 8.16 26.90 3.88
N VAL A 28 7.32 26.49 2.95
CA VAL A 28 7.57 26.60 1.51
C VAL A 28 6.68 27.75 1.03
N GLY A 29 7.28 28.93 0.98
CA GLY A 29 6.55 30.14 0.61
C GLY A 29 5.95 30.07 -0.80
N ASN A 30 4.92 30.83 -1.03
CA ASN A 30 4.30 30.94 -2.34
C ASN A 30 5.33 31.35 -3.39
N ASP A 31 5.28 30.68 -4.54
CA ASP A 31 6.13 30.95 -5.70
C ASP A 31 7.65 30.83 -5.48
N SER A 32 8.07 30.18 -4.37
CA SER A 32 9.48 30.03 -4.03
C SER A 32 10.31 29.35 -5.12
N PHE A 33 9.70 28.50 -5.91
CA PHE A 33 10.36 27.74 -6.98
C PHE A 33 10.01 28.26 -8.39
N SER A 34 9.36 29.44 -8.52
CA SER A 34 8.91 29.98 -9.82
C SER A 34 10.02 30.20 -10.84
N TRP A 35 11.29 30.30 -10.37
CA TRP A 35 12.48 30.51 -11.19
C TRP A 35 13.18 29.21 -11.62
N LEU A 36 12.60 28.04 -11.29
CA LEU A 36 13.22 26.72 -11.55
C LEU A 36 12.38 25.85 -12.51
N PRO A 37 12.02 26.34 -13.71
CA PRO A 37 11.11 25.63 -14.60
C PRO A 37 11.67 24.30 -15.15
N HIS A 38 13.01 24.12 -15.12
CA HIS A 38 13.67 22.91 -15.62
C HIS A 38 13.89 21.85 -14.54
N LEU A 39 13.52 22.14 -13.29
CA LEU A 39 13.73 21.21 -12.18
C LEU A 39 12.95 19.91 -12.40
N LYS A 40 13.68 18.77 -12.28
CA LYS A 40 13.12 17.42 -12.41
C LYS A 40 13.07 16.67 -11.09
N TYR A 41 13.97 16.98 -10.18
CA TYR A 41 14.06 16.37 -8.86
C TYR A 41 14.15 17.44 -7.78
N LEU A 42 13.31 17.29 -6.74
CA LEU A 42 13.34 18.12 -5.54
C LEU A 42 13.26 17.25 -4.29
N SER A 43 14.21 17.39 -3.40
CA SER A 43 14.15 16.84 -2.05
C SER A 43 13.94 17.95 -1.02
N LEU A 44 12.94 17.75 -0.16
CA LEU A 44 12.67 18.56 1.03
C LEU A 44 12.68 17.67 2.29
N GLU A 45 13.32 16.50 2.21
CA GLU A 45 13.34 15.52 3.31
C GLU A 45 13.91 16.11 4.59
N TYR A 46 13.47 15.58 5.74
CA TYR A 46 14.01 15.93 7.07
C TYR A 46 14.07 17.43 7.31
N ASN A 47 12.92 18.10 7.13
CA ASN A 47 12.71 19.51 7.44
C ASN A 47 11.66 19.67 8.55
N ASN A 48 11.15 20.89 8.74
CA ASN A 48 10.14 21.23 9.75
C ASN A 48 8.96 22.00 9.14
N ILE A 49 8.53 21.60 7.94
CA ILE A 49 7.46 22.28 7.19
C ILE A 49 6.16 22.18 8.00
N GLN A 50 5.47 23.27 8.17
CA GLN A 50 4.20 23.35 8.88
C GLN A 50 3.00 23.33 7.95
N ARG A 51 3.15 23.87 6.74
CA ARG A 51 2.06 23.97 5.77
C ARG A 51 2.58 23.91 4.33
N LEU A 52 1.81 23.25 3.47
CA LEU A 52 1.87 23.41 2.02
C LEU A 52 0.61 24.12 1.55
N SER A 53 0.80 25.17 0.75
CA SER A 53 -0.28 25.95 0.13
C SER A 53 -0.46 25.59 -1.34
N PRO A 54 -1.53 26.02 -1.99
CA PRO A 54 -1.76 25.82 -3.43
C PRO A 54 -0.67 26.41 -4.34
N ARG A 55 0.17 27.30 -3.83
CA ARG A 55 1.27 27.94 -4.59
C ARG A 55 2.67 27.49 -4.14
N SER A 56 2.79 26.56 -3.20
CA SER A 56 4.09 26.10 -2.70
C SER A 56 4.99 25.53 -3.81
N PHE A 57 4.42 24.86 -4.81
CA PHE A 57 5.16 24.26 -5.93
C PHE A 57 4.89 24.95 -7.28
N TYR A 58 4.41 26.20 -7.25
CA TYR A 58 4.20 26.96 -8.47
C TYR A 58 5.53 27.15 -9.23
N GLY A 59 5.50 26.92 -10.54
CA GLY A 59 6.67 27.03 -11.42
C GLY A 59 7.39 25.71 -11.69
N LEU A 60 7.15 24.65 -10.90
CA LEU A 60 7.79 23.34 -11.06
C LEU A 60 7.08 22.45 -12.11
N SER A 61 6.82 23.02 -13.28
CA SER A 61 6.03 22.34 -14.33
C SER A 61 6.69 21.07 -14.88
N ASN A 62 8.01 20.91 -14.76
CA ASN A 62 8.76 19.76 -15.27
C ASN A 62 9.21 18.79 -14.15
N LEU A 63 8.78 19.00 -12.90
CA LEU A 63 9.17 18.16 -11.79
C LEU A 63 8.63 16.73 -11.99
N ARG A 64 9.52 15.74 -11.86
CA ARG A 64 9.20 14.31 -11.99
C ARG A 64 9.26 13.56 -10.67
N SER A 65 10.13 14.00 -9.77
CA SER A 65 10.32 13.36 -8.47
C SER A 65 10.32 14.40 -7.37
N LEU A 66 9.46 14.17 -6.36
CA LEU A 66 9.39 14.99 -5.15
C LEU A 66 9.49 14.08 -3.94
N SER A 67 10.46 14.34 -3.08
CA SER A 67 10.53 13.70 -1.78
C SER A 67 10.22 14.70 -0.66
N LEU A 68 9.19 14.34 0.10
CA LEU A 68 8.73 15.02 1.32
C LEU A 68 8.86 14.07 2.53
N LYS A 69 9.73 13.05 2.45
CA LYS A 69 9.92 12.11 3.55
C LYS A 69 10.37 12.86 4.79
N ARG A 70 9.62 12.68 5.90
CA ARG A 70 9.91 13.36 7.17
C ARG A 70 10.12 14.88 7.03
N ALA A 71 9.42 15.49 6.07
CA ALA A 71 9.54 16.91 5.77
C ALA A 71 8.73 17.78 6.70
N PHE A 72 7.69 17.22 7.33
CA PHE A 72 6.78 17.97 8.19
C PHE A 72 7.18 17.89 9.65
N THR A 73 6.87 18.96 10.39
CA THR A 73 7.20 19.05 11.82
C THR A 73 6.56 17.90 12.61
N LYS A 74 7.38 17.15 13.35
CA LYS A 74 6.88 16.27 14.41
C LYS A 74 6.52 17.12 15.60
N GLN A 75 5.26 17.48 15.74
CA GLN A 75 4.89 18.31 16.87
C GLN A 75 4.69 17.53 18.16
N SER A 76 5.18 18.15 19.24
CA SER A 76 4.87 17.81 20.61
C SER A 76 3.46 18.26 20.98
N VAL A 77 2.64 17.33 21.47
CA VAL A 77 1.59 17.48 22.49
C VAL A 77 0.42 18.45 22.28
N SER A 78 0.39 19.37 21.31
CA SER A 78 -0.77 20.25 21.11
C SER A 78 -1.59 19.81 19.90
N LEU A 79 -2.84 19.42 20.12
CA LEU A 79 -3.83 19.07 19.10
C LEU A 79 -4.11 20.20 18.06
N ALA A 80 -3.63 21.41 18.33
CA ALA A 80 -3.93 22.60 17.51
C ALA A 80 -2.99 22.82 16.32
N SER A 81 -1.96 22.01 16.12
CA SER A 81 -0.90 22.32 15.18
C SER A 81 -0.32 21.14 14.41
N HIS A 82 -1.16 20.22 13.92
CA HIS A 82 -0.71 19.25 12.92
C HIS A 82 -0.31 19.97 11.62
N PRO A 83 0.76 19.52 10.94
CA PRO A 83 1.10 20.05 9.65
C PRO A 83 -0.06 19.88 8.69
N ASN A 84 -0.33 20.90 7.89
CA ASN A 84 -1.47 20.94 7.00
C ASN A 84 -1.01 20.94 5.53
N ILE A 85 -1.63 20.10 4.74
CA ILE A 85 -1.57 20.15 3.29
C ILE A 85 -2.90 20.72 2.83
N ASP A 86 -2.87 21.92 2.28
CA ASP A 86 -4.08 22.54 1.73
C ASP A 86 -4.55 21.80 0.48
N ASP A 87 -5.83 21.89 0.18
CA ASP A 87 -6.35 21.43 -1.09
C ASP A 87 -5.59 22.10 -2.24
N PHE A 88 -5.39 21.35 -3.32
CA PHE A 88 -4.69 21.80 -4.52
C PHE A 88 -3.19 22.13 -4.33
N SER A 89 -2.55 21.71 -3.22
CA SER A 89 -1.12 21.98 -2.98
C SER A 89 -0.21 21.41 -4.06
N PHE A 90 -0.61 20.33 -4.72
CA PHE A 90 0.15 19.67 -5.78
C PHE A 90 -0.34 20.00 -7.20
N GLN A 91 -1.27 20.92 -7.39
CA GLN A 91 -1.96 21.17 -8.67
C GLN A 91 -1.05 21.55 -9.84
N TRP A 92 0.15 22.05 -9.57
CA TRP A 92 1.13 22.48 -10.56
C TRP A 92 2.06 21.36 -11.04
N LEU A 93 2.08 20.23 -10.33
CA LEU A 93 3.02 19.13 -10.55
C LEU A 93 2.49 18.11 -11.57
N LYS A 94 2.08 18.59 -12.74
CA LYS A 94 1.42 17.77 -13.76
C LYS A 94 2.29 16.65 -14.34
N HIS A 95 3.62 16.76 -14.28
CA HIS A 95 4.56 15.76 -14.77
C HIS A 95 5.18 14.93 -13.64
N LEU A 96 4.72 15.09 -12.39
CA LEU A 96 5.25 14.32 -11.27
C LEU A 96 4.91 12.85 -11.44
N GLU A 97 5.94 12.02 -11.43
CA GLU A 97 5.83 10.55 -11.55
C GLU A 97 6.04 9.85 -10.21
N TYR A 98 6.83 10.43 -9.33
CA TYR A 98 7.21 9.87 -8.03
C TYR A 98 6.96 10.87 -6.91
N LEU A 99 6.16 10.48 -5.90
CA LEU A 99 5.93 11.25 -4.67
C LEU A 99 6.16 10.36 -3.46
N ASN A 100 7.13 10.76 -2.63
CA ASN A 100 7.38 10.13 -1.34
C ASN A 100 6.99 11.11 -0.21
N MET A 101 6.07 10.67 0.66
CA MET A 101 5.63 11.42 1.83
C MET A 101 5.78 10.60 3.13
N ASP A 102 6.66 9.61 3.14
CA ASP A 102 6.83 8.69 4.27
C ASP A 102 7.24 9.41 5.56
N ASP A 103 6.91 8.78 6.69
CA ASP A 103 7.33 9.17 8.05
C ASP A 103 6.95 10.62 8.41
N ASN A 104 5.75 11.02 8.01
CA ASN A 104 5.18 12.33 8.36
C ASN A 104 4.11 12.20 9.46
N ASN A 105 3.50 13.32 9.83
CA ASN A 105 2.55 13.37 10.93
C ASN A 105 1.29 14.14 10.51
N ILE A 106 0.73 13.78 9.35
CA ILE A 106 -0.42 14.44 8.73
C ILE A 106 -1.70 13.78 9.26
N MET A 107 -2.74 14.54 9.52
CA MET A 107 -4.00 14.00 10.05
C MET A 107 -4.68 13.03 9.08
N GLY A 108 -4.65 13.32 7.78
CA GLY A 108 -5.30 12.52 6.75
C GLY A 108 -5.29 13.23 5.39
N THR A 109 -6.00 12.68 4.42
CA THR A 109 -6.22 13.29 3.10
C THR A 109 -7.57 14.01 3.05
N LYS A 110 -7.65 15.05 2.24
CA LYS A 110 -8.90 15.69 1.81
C LYS A 110 -9.19 15.28 0.36
N CYS A 111 -10.43 15.51 -0.10
CA CYS A 111 -10.84 15.16 -1.47
C CYS A 111 -9.93 15.72 -2.57
N ASN A 112 -9.33 16.90 -2.35
CA ASN A 112 -8.50 17.59 -3.33
C ASN A 112 -7.01 17.58 -3.01
N THR A 113 -6.56 16.76 -2.04
CA THR A 113 -5.15 16.75 -1.59
C THR A 113 -4.19 16.47 -2.75
N PHE A 114 -4.48 15.48 -3.59
CA PHE A 114 -3.60 15.04 -4.70
C PHE A 114 -4.04 15.57 -6.07
N THR A 115 -4.93 16.54 -6.12
CA THR A 115 -5.39 17.13 -7.38
C THR A 115 -4.21 17.72 -8.17
N GLY A 116 -4.14 17.41 -9.45
CA GLY A 116 -3.09 17.85 -10.38
C GLY A 116 -2.01 16.80 -10.66
N LEU A 117 -1.93 15.73 -9.88
CA LEU A 117 -0.94 14.67 -10.05
C LEU A 117 -1.33 13.68 -11.17
N VAL A 118 -1.55 14.20 -12.37
CA VAL A 118 -2.08 13.44 -13.51
C VAL A 118 -1.08 12.49 -14.18
N SER A 119 0.19 12.56 -13.79
CA SER A 119 1.25 11.67 -14.30
C SER A 119 1.82 10.74 -13.22
N LEU A 120 1.26 10.76 -12.00
CA LEU A 120 1.83 10.05 -10.86
C LEU A 120 1.74 8.53 -11.05
N LYS A 121 2.89 7.86 -10.90
CA LYS A 121 3.04 6.40 -11.03
C LYS A 121 3.34 5.73 -9.69
N TYR A 122 4.04 6.42 -8.81
CA TYR A 122 4.45 5.91 -7.51
C TYR A 122 4.07 6.90 -6.40
N LEU A 123 3.31 6.42 -5.42
CA LEU A 123 2.95 7.18 -4.21
C LEU A 123 3.29 6.37 -2.98
N SER A 124 4.21 6.89 -2.16
CA SER A 124 4.50 6.32 -0.86
C SER A 124 4.00 7.22 0.26
N LEU A 125 3.18 6.64 1.12
CA LEU A 125 2.54 7.26 2.26
C LEU A 125 2.77 6.41 3.53
N SER A 126 3.91 5.69 3.62
CA SER A 126 4.22 4.85 4.77
C SER A 126 4.39 5.70 6.03
N LYS A 127 3.68 5.33 7.11
CA LYS A 127 3.75 6.07 8.39
C LYS A 127 3.53 7.58 8.22
N THR A 128 2.58 7.93 7.37
CA THR A 128 2.30 9.34 7.01
C THR A 128 1.16 9.91 7.83
N PHE A 129 0.12 9.12 8.11
CA PHE A 129 -1.10 9.60 8.72
C PHE A 129 -1.20 9.25 10.20
N THR A 130 -1.78 10.16 10.97
CA THR A 130 -2.02 9.98 12.42
C THR A 130 -3.46 9.59 12.75
N SER A 131 -4.41 9.88 11.86
CA SER A 131 -5.84 9.66 12.12
C SER A 131 -6.63 9.05 10.96
N LEU A 132 -5.96 8.59 9.90
CA LEU A 132 -6.62 7.89 8.79
C LEU A 132 -6.94 6.45 9.17
N GLN A 133 -8.01 6.25 9.93
CA GLN A 133 -8.39 4.90 10.39
C GLN A 133 -9.19 4.10 9.36
N THR A 134 -9.96 4.77 8.51
CA THR A 134 -10.81 4.13 7.51
C THR A 134 -10.51 4.67 6.12
N LEU A 135 -10.20 3.76 5.20
CA LEU A 135 -10.15 4.09 3.77
C LEU A 135 -11.57 4.07 3.22
N THR A 136 -11.92 5.08 2.43
CA THR A 136 -13.22 5.22 1.76
C THR A 136 -13.03 5.48 0.27
N ASN A 137 -14.10 5.46 -0.51
CA ASN A 137 -14.05 5.83 -1.93
C ASN A 137 -13.63 7.30 -2.18
N GLU A 138 -13.66 8.15 -1.16
CA GLU A 138 -13.24 9.55 -1.25
C GLU A 138 -11.73 9.73 -0.98
N THR A 139 -11.10 8.76 -0.31
CA THR A 139 -9.70 8.88 0.13
C THR A 139 -8.74 9.18 -1.02
N PHE A 140 -8.95 8.56 -2.18
CA PHE A 140 -8.08 8.70 -3.35
C PHE A 140 -8.80 9.25 -4.59
N VAL A 141 -9.95 9.92 -4.42
CA VAL A 141 -10.74 10.46 -5.54
C VAL A 141 -9.94 11.45 -6.40
N SER A 142 -9.07 12.24 -5.80
CA SER A 142 -8.21 13.19 -6.52
C SER A 142 -7.13 12.53 -7.40
N LEU A 143 -6.92 11.22 -7.27
CA LEU A 143 -6.04 10.41 -8.13
C LEU A 143 -6.79 9.71 -9.28
N ALA A 144 -8.06 10.00 -9.51
CA ALA A 144 -8.88 9.32 -10.53
C ALA A 144 -8.29 9.38 -11.95
N HIS A 145 -7.53 10.42 -12.26
CA HIS A 145 -6.87 10.60 -13.57
C HIS A 145 -5.37 10.29 -13.56
N SER A 146 -4.86 9.77 -12.43
CA SER A 146 -3.46 9.42 -12.27
C SER A 146 -3.22 7.98 -12.77
N PRO A 147 -2.14 7.73 -13.54
CA PRO A 147 -1.73 6.38 -13.93
C PRO A 147 -0.98 5.68 -12.80
N LEU A 148 -1.51 5.74 -11.57
CA LEU A 148 -0.83 5.21 -10.39
C LEU A 148 -0.63 3.70 -10.51
N LEU A 149 0.62 3.26 -10.35
CA LEU A 149 1.04 1.86 -10.44
C LEU A 149 1.33 1.25 -9.07
N THR A 150 1.87 2.06 -8.16
CA THR A 150 2.27 1.59 -6.82
C THR A 150 1.76 2.55 -5.75
N LEU A 151 1.06 2.00 -4.76
CA LEU A 151 0.58 2.71 -3.58
C LEU A 151 1.06 2.00 -2.32
N ASN A 152 1.89 2.67 -1.54
CA ASN A 152 2.35 2.21 -0.24
C ASN A 152 1.61 2.95 0.87
N LEU A 153 0.86 2.20 1.68
CA LEU A 153 0.08 2.68 2.83
C LEU A 153 0.50 2.00 4.15
N THR A 154 1.70 1.45 4.21
CA THR A 154 2.16 0.73 5.40
C THR A 154 2.21 1.63 6.65
N LYS A 155 1.99 1.06 7.83
CA LYS A 155 2.19 1.73 9.14
C LYS A 155 1.35 3.01 9.33
N ASN A 156 0.07 3.01 8.92
CA ASN A 156 -0.81 4.18 9.04
C ASN A 156 -1.97 4.03 10.03
N HIS A 157 -1.95 3.00 10.86
CA HIS A 157 -3.04 2.71 11.80
C HIS A 157 -4.41 2.51 11.12
N ILE A 158 -4.41 2.11 9.83
CA ILE A 158 -5.65 1.83 9.11
C ILE A 158 -6.32 0.61 9.74
N SER A 159 -7.54 0.77 10.20
CA SER A 159 -8.32 -0.29 10.84
C SER A 159 -9.39 -0.87 9.93
N LYS A 160 -9.80 -0.13 8.88
CA LYS A 160 -10.88 -0.54 7.98
C LYS A 160 -10.67 -0.08 6.54
N ILE A 161 -11.04 -0.96 5.61
CA ILE A 161 -11.14 -0.68 4.17
C ILE A 161 -12.63 -0.76 3.81
N ALA A 162 -13.24 0.36 3.46
CA ALA A 162 -14.62 0.37 3.02
C ALA A 162 -14.77 -0.13 1.58
N SER A 163 -15.99 -0.49 1.19
CA SER A 163 -16.30 -0.89 -0.18
C SER A 163 -15.89 0.21 -1.17
N GLY A 164 -15.16 -0.16 -2.23
CA GLY A 164 -14.77 0.75 -3.30
C GLY A 164 -13.69 1.77 -2.91
N SER A 165 -12.95 1.58 -1.83
CA SER A 165 -11.88 2.49 -1.40
C SER A 165 -10.84 2.79 -2.48
N PHE A 166 -10.65 1.87 -3.40
CA PHE A 166 -9.68 1.98 -4.50
C PHE A 166 -10.33 2.12 -5.88
N SER A 167 -11.61 2.47 -5.96
CA SER A 167 -12.38 2.50 -7.22
C SER A 167 -11.78 3.38 -8.30
N TRP A 168 -11.01 4.37 -7.94
CA TRP A 168 -10.37 5.34 -8.83
C TRP A 168 -9.01 4.88 -9.38
N LEU A 169 -8.43 3.79 -8.84
CA LEU A 169 -7.05 3.38 -9.08
C LEU A 169 -6.98 2.19 -10.04
N SER A 170 -7.60 2.31 -11.21
CA SER A 170 -7.77 1.19 -12.17
C SER A 170 -6.47 0.64 -12.75
N GLN A 171 -5.38 1.42 -12.74
CA GLN A 171 -4.06 1.02 -13.23
C GLN A 171 -3.13 0.50 -12.13
N LEU A 172 -3.59 0.51 -10.86
CA LEU A 172 -2.76 0.10 -9.74
C LEU A 172 -2.33 -1.37 -9.89
N ARG A 173 -1.03 -1.60 -9.73
CA ARG A 173 -0.40 -2.92 -9.82
C ARG A 173 0.04 -3.45 -8.47
N ILE A 174 0.51 -2.57 -7.60
CA ILE A 174 1.04 -2.93 -6.28
C ILE A 174 0.34 -2.09 -5.23
N LEU A 175 -0.31 -2.77 -4.27
CA LEU A 175 -0.94 -2.17 -3.10
C LEU A 175 -0.35 -2.76 -1.83
N ASP A 176 0.30 -1.92 -1.03
CA ASP A 176 0.85 -2.33 0.26
C ASP A 176 0.07 -1.71 1.42
N LEU A 177 -0.61 -2.55 2.18
CA LEU A 177 -1.39 -2.26 3.39
C LEU A 177 -0.81 -2.95 4.63
N GLY A 178 0.42 -3.45 4.53
CA GLY A 178 1.09 -4.14 5.63
C GLY A 178 1.31 -3.26 6.86
N LEU A 179 1.51 -3.90 8.02
CA LEU A 179 1.82 -3.21 9.27
C LEU A 179 0.77 -2.12 9.65
N ASN A 180 -0.51 -2.41 9.39
CA ASN A 180 -1.64 -1.60 9.81
C ASN A 180 -2.43 -2.29 10.93
N GLU A 181 -3.63 -1.85 11.19
CA GLU A 181 -4.49 -2.34 12.26
C GLU A 181 -5.81 -2.89 11.72
N ILE A 182 -5.80 -3.39 10.46
CA ILE A 182 -7.02 -3.83 9.78
C ILE A 182 -7.64 -5.01 10.55
N GLU A 183 -8.90 -4.82 10.91
CA GLU A 183 -9.71 -5.81 11.61
C GLU A 183 -11.09 -5.86 10.97
N GLN A 184 -11.28 -6.78 10.02
CA GLN A 184 -12.53 -6.89 9.29
C GLN A 184 -12.71 -8.24 8.57
N GLU A 185 -13.93 -8.49 8.15
CA GLU A 185 -14.23 -9.48 7.13
C GLU A 185 -13.99 -8.89 5.73
N LEU A 186 -13.23 -9.59 4.90
CA LEU A 186 -13.01 -9.22 3.51
C LEU A 186 -14.11 -9.82 2.64
N THR A 187 -14.93 -8.98 2.06
CA THR A 187 -16.07 -9.35 1.22
C THR A 187 -15.76 -9.35 -0.27
N GLY A 188 -14.57 -8.85 -0.64
CA GLY A 188 -14.13 -8.61 -2.02
C GLY A 188 -14.53 -7.23 -2.56
N ARG A 189 -15.50 -6.56 -1.95
CA ARG A 189 -15.96 -5.23 -2.38
C ARG A 189 -14.92 -4.14 -2.11
N GLU A 190 -13.99 -4.38 -1.21
CA GLU A 190 -12.85 -3.53 -0.88
C GLU A 190 -11.99 -3.27 -2.13
N TRP A 191 -11.85 -4.29 -2.99
CA TRP A 191 -10.99 -4.28 -4.17
C TRP A 191 -11.68 -3.75 -5.43
N LYS A 192 -12.91 -3.25 -5.33
CA LYS A 192 -13.64 -2.72 -6.48
C LYS A 192 -12.82 -1.63 -7.18
N GLY A 193 -12.62 -1.78 -8.49
CA GLY A 193 -11.86 -0.86 -9.33
C GLY A 193 -10.42 -1.25 -9.57
N LEU A 194 -9.82 -2.16 -8.81
CA LEU A 194 -8.45 -2.63 -8.99
C LEU A 194 -8.33 -3.62 -10.16
N ARG A 195 -8.48 -3.13 -11.38
CA ARG A 195 -8.54 -3.98 -12.59
C ARG A 195 -7.19 -4.54 -13.01
N SER A 196 -6.09 -3.89 -12.61
CA SER A 196 -4.72 -4.22 -13.05
C SER A 196 -3.83 -4.70 -11.90
N ILE A 197 -4.42 -5.03 -10.75
CA ILE A 197 -3.65 -5.36 -9.56
C ILE A 197 -2.92 -6.69 -9.72
N PHE A 198 -1.62 -6.70 -9.38
CA PHE A 198 -0.76 -7.89 -9.38
C PHE A 198 -0.33 -8.31 -8.00
N GLU A 199 -0.16 -7.35 -7.08
CA GLU A 199 0.37 -7.62 -5.75
C GLU A 199 -0.47 -6.91 -4.69
N ILE A 200 -0.92 -7.66 -3.68
CA ILE A 200 -1.57 -7.15 -2.47
C ILE A 200 -0.80 -7.65 -1.26
N TYR A 201 -0.33 -6.72 -0.44
CA TYR A 201 0.35 -6.96 0.82
C TYR A 201 -0.55 -6.54 1.97
N LEU A 202 -0.97 -7.51 2.79
CA LEU A 202 -1.82 -7.31 3.98
C LEU A 202 -1.15 -7.79 5.27
N SER A 203 0.11 -8.24 5.18
CA SER A 203 0.83 -8.85 6.29
C SER A 203 0.92 -7.92 7.51
N TYR A 204 0.91 -8.52 8.71
CA TYR A 204 1.00 -7.79 9.98
C TYR A 204 -0.17 -6.82 10.21
N ASN A 205 -1.39 -7.32 10.04
CA ASN A 205 -2.62 -6.65 10.45
C ASN A 205 -3.24 -7.38 11.67
N LYS A 206 -4.31 -6.83 12.26
CA LYS A 206 -4.88 -7.38 13.51
C LYS A 206 -5.65 -8.68 13.28
N TYR A 207 -6.67 -8.63 12.42
CA TYR A 207 -7.52 -9.77 12.16
C TYR A 207 -8.24 -9.64 10.83
N LEU A 208 -8.06 -10.63 9.96
CA LEU A 208 -8.80 -10.73 8.71
C LEU A 208 -9.65 -12.00 8.72
N ARG A 209 -10.92 -11.85 8.40
CA ARG A 209 -11.82 -12.96 8.12
C ARG A 209 -12.05 -13.04 6.62
N LEU A 210 -11.84 -14.21 6.03
CA LEU A 210 -12.08 -14.43 4.61
C LEU A 210 -13.51 -14.96 4.39
N THR A 211 -14.05 -14.70 3.22
CA THR A 211 -15.26 -15.29 2.65
C THR A 211 -14.91 -15.89 1.29
N SER A 212 -15.77 -16.70 0.72
CA SER A 212 -15.56 -17.25 -0.63
C SER A 212 -15.40 -16.18 -1.72
N ASN A 213 -15.83 -14.95 -1.46
CA ASN A 213 -15.77 -13.83 -2.40
C ASN A 213 -14.61 -12.87 -2.13
N SER A 214 -13.78 -13.12 -1.10
CA SER A 214 -12.75 -12.16 -0.64
C SER A 214 -11.84 -11.63 -1.74
N PHE A 215 -11.55 -12.42 -2.76
CA PHE A 215 -10.66 -12.03 -3.86
C PHE A 215 -11.32 -12.16 -5.25
N ALA A 216 -12.65 -12.29 -5.32
CA ALA A 216 -13.36 -12.48 -6.58
C ALA A 216 -13.19 -11.33 -7.59
N LEU A 217 -12.93 -10.10 -7.13
CA LEU A 217 -12.76 -8.93 -7.98
C LEU A 217 -11.30 -8.67 -8.43
N VAL A 218 -10.36 -9.52 -8.04
CA VAL A 218 -8.93 -9.35 -8.34
C VAL A 218 -8.27 -10.60 -8.94
N PRO A 219 -8.85 -11.20 -10.01
CA PRO A 219 -8.38 -12.46 -10.58
C PRO A 219 -6.98 -12.37 -11.23
N SER A 220 -6.50 -11.15 -11.51
CA SER A 220 -5.15 -10.91 -12.07
C SER A 220 -4.03 -11.00 -11.04
N LEU A 221 -4.36 -11.20 -9.76
CA LEU A 221 -3.39 -11.19 -8.67
C LEU A 221 -2.35 -12.31 -8.84
N GLN A 222 -1.07 -11.95 -8.70
CA GLN A 222 0.08 -12.86 -8.77
C GLN A 222 0.74 -13.07 -7.41
N ARG A 223 0.67 -12.07 -6.52
CA ARG A 223 1.24 -12.17 -5.16
C ARG A 223 0.22 -11.72 -4.12
N LEU A 224 0.00 -12.58 -3.14
CA LEU A 224 -0.87 -12.30 -2.01
C LEU A 224 -0.16 -12.64 -0.70
N MET A 225 0.10 -11.62 0.11
CA MET A 225 0.82 -11.74 1.37
C MET A 225 -0.13 -11.53 2.54
N LEU A 226 -0.41 -12.61 3.26
CA LEU A 226 -1.34 -12.66 4.40
C LEU A 226 -0.64 -13.15 5.68
N ARG A 227 0.66 -12.89 5.82
CA ARG A 227 1.42 -13.28 6.99
C ARG A 227 0.93 -12.53 8.23
N ARG A 228 0.70 -13.26 9.32
CA ARG A 228 0.34 -12.69 10.62
C ARG A 228 -0.84 -11.72 10.54
N VAL A 229 -1.98 -12.23 10.05
CA VAL A 229 -3.27 -11.53 9.98
C VAL A 229 -4.37 -12.28 10.74
N ALA A 230 -3.94 -13.15 11.65
CA ALA A 230 -4.78 -13.96 12.54
C ALA A 230 -5.86 -14.81 11.82
N LEU A 231 -5.56 -15.30 10.62
CA LEU A 231 -6.42 -16.26 9.92
C LEU A 231 -6.49 -17.56 10.72
N LYS A 232 -7.62 -17.79 11.39
CA LYS A 232 -7.82 -19.01 12.18
C LYS A 232 -8.44 -20.14 11.36
N ASN A 233 -9.38 -19.80 10.51
CA ASN A 233 -10.14 -20.73 9.70
C ASN A 233 -10.08 -20.32 8.23
N VAL A 234 -9.58 -21.21 7.42
CA VAL A 234 -9.57 -21.12 5.96
C VAL A 234 -10.31 -22.34 5.36
N ASP A 235 -11.16 -23.00 6.19
CA ASP A 235 -12.01 -24.12 5.84
C ASP A 235 -13.33 -23.64 5.19
N ILE A 236 -13.24 -22.65 4.31
CA ILE A 236 -14.35 -22.04 3.59
C ILE A 236 -14.47 -22.71 2.23
N SER A 237 -15.67 -23.17 1.88
CA SER A 237 -15.96 -23.72 0.57
C SER A 237 -17.09 -22.93 -0.12
N PRO A 238 -16.93 -22.51 -1.40
CA PRO A 238 -15.68 -22.62 -2.18
C PRO A 238 -14.55 -21.77 -1.64
N SER A 239 -13.31 -22.16 -1.93
CA SER A 239 -12.12 -21.45 -1.45
C SER A 239 -12.11 -19.97 -1.79
N PRO A 240 -11.69 -19.08 -0.87
CA PRO A 240 -11.51 -17.66 -1.15
C PRO A 240 -10.45 -17.38 -2.22
N PHE A 241 -9.52 -18.31 -2.44
CA PHE A 241 -8.42 -18.17 -3.41
C PHE A 241 -8.76 -18.71 -4.80
N ARG A 242 -9.86 -19.47 -4.94
CA ARG A 242 -10.27 -20.09 -6.22
C ARG A 242 -10.28 -19.16 -7.44
N PRO A 243 -10.64 -17.85 -7.33
CA PRO A 243 -10.58 -16.94 -8.47
C PRO A 243 -9.17 -16.57 -8.94
N LEU A 244 -8.13 -16.89 -8.14
CA LEU A 244 -6.77 -16.38 -8.33
C LEU A 244 -5.91 -17.29 -9.23
N HIS A 245 -6.38 -17.61 -10.42
CA HIS A 245 -5.68 -18.52 -11.35
C HIS A 245 -4.28 -18.06 -11.77
N ASN A 246 -3.97 -16.78 -11.61
CA ASN A 246 -2.65 -16.21 -11.93
C ASN A 246 -1.71 -16.15 -10.72
N LEU A 247 -2.14 -16.62 -9.55
CA LEU A 247 -1.35 -16.51 -8.32
C LEU A 247 -0.09 -17.37 -8.41
N THR A 248 1.06 -16.75 -8.16
CA THR A 248 2.37 -17.42 -8.13
C THR A 248 2.93 -17.50 -6.71
N ILE A 249 2.58 -16.56 -5.84
CA ILE A 249 3.05 -16.53 -4.45
C ILE A 249 1.88 -16.32 -3.50
N LEU A 250 1.73 -17.25 -2.56
CA LEU A 250 0.78 -17.16 -1.46
C LEU A 250 1.51 -17.35 -0.13
N ASP A 251 1.51 -16.30 0.69
CA ASP A 251 2.05 -16.37 2.06
C ASP A 251 0.90 -16.37 3.08
N LEU A 252 0.73 -17.52 3.75
CA LEU A 252 -0.23 -17.75 4.83
C LEU A 252 0.48 -17.99 6.16
N SER A 253 1.74 -17.65 6.27
CA SER A 253 2.57 -17.95 7.44
C SER A 253 2.12 -17.20 8.69
N ASN A 254 2.41 -17.75 9.85
CA ASN A 254 2.18 -17.13 11.18
C ASN A 254 0.69 -16.78 11.46
N ASN A 255 -0.25 -17.70 11.12
CA ASN A 255 -1.69 -17.43 11.26
C ASN A 255 -2.43 -18.36 12.23
N ASN A 256 -1.79 -19.37 12.79
CA ASN A 256 -2.43 -20.43 13.59
C ASN A 256 -3.51 -21.23 12.83
N ILE A 257 -3.36 -21.39 11.52
CA ILE A 257 -4.27 -22.20 10.71
C ILE A 257 -4.21 -23.65 11.17
N ALA A 258 -5.34 -24.20 11.56
CA ALA A 258 -5.44 -25.58 12.02
C ALA A 258 -6.41 -26.44 11.17
N ASN A 259 -7.32 -25.79 10.46
CA ASN A 259 -8.31 -26.44 9.62
C ASN A 259 -8.22 -25.90 8.20
N ILE A 260 -8.17 -26.81 7.24
CA ILE A 260 -8.08 -26.51 5.80
C ILE A 260 -9.07 -27.43 5.09
N ASN A 261 -9.87 -26.89 4.17
CA ASN A 261 -10.65 -27.69 3.24
C ASN A 261 -9.75 -28.24 2.12
N GLU A 262 -10.14 -29.37 1.56
CA GLU A 262 -9.41 -30.00 0.45
C GLU A 262 -9.37 -29.10 -0.80
N ASP A 263 -10.36 -28.21 -0.97
CA ASP A 263 -10.48 -27.27 -2.08
C ASP A 263 -9.74 -25.94 -1.85
N LEU A 264 -9.02 -25.76 -0.73
CA LEU A 264 -8.39 -24.48 -0.38
C LEU A 264 -7.53 -23.92 -1.51
N LEU A 265 -6.75 -24.76 -2.18
CA LEU A 265 -5.80 -24.37 -3.22
C LEU A 265 -6.29 -24.76 -4.64
N GLU A 266 -7.58 -25.13 -4.76
CA GLU A 266 -8.19 -25.45 -6.06
C GLU A 266 -8.10 -24.23 -7.00
N GLY A 267 -7.64 -24.48 -8.24
CA GLY A 267 -7.49 -23.44 -9.26
C GLY A 267 -6.17 -22.65 -9.20
N LEU A 268 -5.29 -22.94 -8.23
CA LEU A 268 -3.98 -22.29 -8.12
C LEU A 268 -2.86 -23.02 -8.87
N GLU A 269 -3.11 -23.44 -10.10
CA GLU A 269 -2.20 -24.24 -10.91
C GLU A 269 -0.88 -23.54 -11.24
N ASN A 270 -0.86 -22.19 -11.18
CA ASN A 270 0.33 -21.37 -11.40
C ASN A 270 1.12 -21.07 -10.10
N LEU A 271 0.71 -21.61 -8.97
CA LEU A 271 1.38 -21.34 -7.69
C LEU A 271 2.78 -21.93 -7.69
N GLU A 272 3.78 -21.09 -7.44
CA GLU A 272 5.20 -21.46 -7.40
C GLU A 272 5.73 -21.49 -5.96
N ILE A 273 5.23 -20.60 -5.09
CA ILE A 273 5.66 -20.47 -3.70
C ILE A 273 4.43 -20.46 -2.79
N LEU A 274 4.41 -21.42 -1.85
CA LEU A 274 3.40 -21.53 -0.82
C LEU A 274 4.07 -21.56 0.56
N ASP A 275 3.78 -20.54 1.37
CA ASP A 275 4.31 -20.45 2.73
C ASP A 275 3.21 -20.67 3.77
N PHE A 276 3.31 -21.78 4.50
CA PHE A 276 2.49 -22.13 5.66
C PHE A 276 3.30 -22.15 6.98
N GLN A 277 4.49 -21.59 7.00
CA GLN A 277 5.33 -21.57 8.19
C GLN A 277 4.58 -21.06 9.42
N HIS A 278 4.88 -21.63 10.60
CA HIS A 278 4.28 -21.21 11.88
C HIS A 278 2.73 -21.23 11.88
N ASN A 279 2.15 -22.33 11.45
CA ASN A 279 0.73 -22.64 11.58
C ASN A 279 0.53 -23.89 12.49
N ASN A 280 -0.63 -24.49 12.52
CA ASN A 280 -0.96 -25.63 13.38
C ASN A 280 -1.56 -26.79 12.56
N LEU A 281 -0.85 -27.19 11.50
CA LEU A 281 -1.34 -28.18 10.53
C LEU A 281 -1.23 -29.65 11.04
N ALA A 282 -0.56 -29.91 12.17
CA ALA A 282 -0.43 -31.26 12.73
C ALA A 282 -1.75 -31.98 12.94
N ARG A 283 -2.81 -31.24 13.36
CA ARG A 283 -4.14 -31.81 13.56
C ARG A 283 -4.82 -32.24 12.25
N LEU A 284 -4.60 -31.48 11.19
CA LEU A 284 -5.10 -31.79 9.85
C LEU A 284 -4.46 -33.09 9.34
N TRP A 285 -3.15 -33.21 9.54
CA TRP A 285 -2.35 -34.34 9.11
C TRP A 285 -2.76 -35.66 9.80
N LYS A 286 -3.12 -35.59 11.09
CA LYS A 286 -3.59 -36.76 11.85
C LYS A 286 -5.03 -37.15 11.56
N ARG A 287 -5.86 -36.22 11.04
CA ARG A 287 -7.27 -36.48 10.69
C ARG A 287 -7.43 -36.97 9.24
N ALA A 288 -6.58 -36.53 8.34
CA ALA A 288 -6.49 -37.10 7.02
C ALA A 288 -6.07 -38.60 7.22
N ASN A 289 -6.87 -39.55 6.74
CA ASN A 289 -6.68 -40.97 6.88
C ASN A 289 -5.21 -41.36 7.11
N PRO A 290 -4.86 -42.12 8.18
CA PRO A 290 -3.51 -42.56 8.38
C PRO A 290 -2.98 -43.26 7.10
N GLY A 291 -1.96 -42.65 6.44
CA GLY A 291 -1.42 -43.14 5.18
C GLY A 291 -2.16 -42.66 3.91
N GLY A 292 -3.07 -41.72 3.99
CA GLY A 292 -3.74 -41.11 2.82
C GLY A 292 -3.01 -39.87 2.26
N PRO A 293 -3.19 -39.54 0.96
CA PRO A 293 -2.56 -38.37 0.36
C PRO A 293 -3.10 -37.08 0.95
N VAL A 294 -2.25 -36.04 1.00
CA VAL A 294 -2.65 -34.69 1.42
C VAL A 294 -3.36 -34.00 0.27
N ASN A 295 -4.67 -34.14 0.21
CA ASN A 295 -5.48 -33.73 -0.94
C ASN A 295 -5.45 -32.23 -1.25
N PHE A 296 -5.30 -31.36 -0.23
CA PHE A 296 -5.30 -29.90 -0.45
C PHE A 296 -4.08 -29.41 -1.26
N LEU A 297 -3.02 -30.20 -1.41
CA LEU A 297 -1.86 -29.91 -2.25
C LEU A 297 -2.00 -30.41 -3.69
N LYS A 298 -3.11 -31.09 -4.00
CA LYS A 298 -3.36 -31.66 -5.31
C LYS A 298 -3.48 -30.55 -6.37
N GLY A 299 -2.88 -30.76 -7.54
CA GLY A 299 -3.00 -29.85 -8.68
C GLY A 299 -1.98 -28.73 -8.74
N LEU A 300 -1.09 -28.58 -7.76
CA LEU A 300 -0.06 -27.55 -7.71
C LEU A 300 1.15 -27.93 -8.57
N SER A 301 0.94 -28.05 -9.89
CA SER A 301 1.95 -28.60 -10.84
C SER A 301 3.19 -27.70 -11.00
N ARG A 302 3.12 -26.44 -10.64
CA ARG A 302 4.22 -25.45 -10.72
C ARG A 302 4.87 -25.14 -9.38
N LEU A 303 4.48 -25.81 -8.31
CA LEU A 303 5.02 -25.51 -6.98
C LEU A 303 6.51 -25.89 -6.89
N HIS A 304 7.34 -24.90 -6.56
CA HIS A 304 8.78 -25.05 -6.38
C HIS A 304 9.19 -24.95 -4.92
N ILE A 305 8.48 -24.13 -4.14
CA ILE A 305 8.77 -23.91 -2.73
C ILE A 305 7.48 -24.13 -1.92
N LEU A 306 7.56 -25.12 -1.00
CA LEU A 306 6.56 -25.37 0.02
C LEU A 306 7.21 -25.25 1.39
N ASN A 307 6.84 -24.26 2.16
CA ASN A 307 7.34 -24.05 3.51
C ASN A 307 6.30 -24.51 4.54
N LEU A 308 6.62 -25.55 5.29
CA LEU A 308 5.79 -26.13 6.36
C LEU A 308 6.49 -26.05 7.72
N GLU A 309 7.54 -25.23 7.85
CA GLU A 309 8.31 -25.08 9.09
C GLU A 309 7.39 -24.75 10.27
N SER A 310 7.68 -25.30 11.44
CA SER A 310 6.99 -24.98 12.70
C SER A 310 5.46 -25.17 12.63
N ASN A 311 5.01 -26.31 12.11
CA ASN A 311 3.60 -26.70 12.06
C ASN A 311 3.22 -27.81 13.06
N GLY A 312 4.18 -28.24 13.90
CA GLY A 312 3.96 -29.30 14.88
C GLY A 312 3.81 -30.71 14.25
N LEU A 313 4.30 -30.87 13.02
CA LEU A 313 4.27 -32.17 12.33
C LEU A 313 5.22 -33.14 13.01
N ASP A 314 4.76 -34.34 13.34
CA ASP A 314 5.52 -35.42 13.96
C ASP A 314 5.82 -36.59 13.01
N GLU A 315 5.22 -36.54 11.80
CA GLU A 315 5.46 -37.53 10.74
C GLU A 315 5.29 -36.86 9.37
N ILE A 316 5.91 -37.43 8.34
CA ILE A 316 5.68 -37.09 6.96
C ILE A 316 4.53 -37.93 6.45
N PRO A 317 3.39 -37.37 6.02
CA PRO A 317 2.32 -38.16 5.45
C PRO A 317 2.73 -38.75 4.10
N VAL A 318 2.33 -39.98 3.88
CA VAL A 318 2.63 -40.73 2.67
C VAL A 318 1.71 -40.32 1.52
#